data_13ad4d7d69d4caddf6317f80ec20322e
#
_entry.id   13ad4d7d69d4caddf6317f80ec20322e
#
_cell.length_a   1.000
_cell.length_b   1.000
_cell.length_c   1.000
_cell.angle_alpha   90.00
_cell.angle_beta   90.00
_cell.angle_gamma   90.00
#
_symmetry.space_group_name_H-M   'P 1'
#
loop_
_entity.id
_entity.type
_entity.pdbx_description
1 polymer ?
#
loop_
_entity_poly.entity_id
_entity_poly.type
_entity_poly.pdbx_seq_one_letter_code
_entity_poly.pdbx_strand_id
1 'polypeptide(L)'
;STALIGKWHLGYKNPDLPNNRGFNYFKGFVGDMMDDYYTHRRAGVNWMRENTKEISPKGHATDLFTNWTLDFLDKQKGQENPFFLFLTYNAPHDPVQPPKQWLNKIQQREKNTPLKRQKMIAFVEHLDHNVGRILKHLKKLELNKNTIIVFTSDNGGALQYGASNKPFSGGKGDMLEGGIRIPC
;
A
#
# COMPACT_ATOMS: atom_id res chain seq x y z
N SER A 1 -3.88 -18.00 -11.00
CA SER A 1 -3.68 -17.75 -9.55
C SER A 1 -4.15 -16.37 -9.18
N THR A 2 -4.86 -16.19 -8.05
CA THR A 2 -5.33 -14.90 -7.55
C THR A 2 -4.75 -14.61 -6.18
N ALA A 3 -4.17 -13.41 -5.99
CA ALA A 3 -3.57 -13.00 -4.74
C ALA A 3 -4.02 -11.59 -4.35
N LEU A 4 -4.24 -11.37 -3.05
CA LEU A 4 -4.34 -10.06 -2.44
C LEU A 4 -3.20 -9.89 -1.44
N ILE A 5 -2.41 -8.84 -1.61
CA ILE A 5 -1.34 -8.48 -0.68
C ILE A 5 -1.59 -7.06 -0.20
N GLY A 6 -1.68 -6.86 1.12
CA GLY A 6 -1.92 -5.55 1.70
C GLY A 6 -3.22 -5.44 2.49
N LYS A 7 -3.86 -4.28 2.44
CA LYS A 7 -5.09 -3.94 3.18
C LYS A 7 -6.33 -4.60 2.55
N TRP A 8 -7.20 -5.19 3.38
CA TRP A 8 -8.48 -5.77 2.97
C TRP A 8 -9.67 -4.84 3.24
N HIS A 9 -9.97 -4.53 4.47
CA HIS A 9 -11.06 -3.65 4.96
C HIS A 9 -12.49 -4.03 4.56
N LEU A 10 -12.76 -5.29 4.21
CA LEU A 10 -14.11 -5.77 3.83
C LEU A 10 -14.62 -6.88 4.75
N GLY A 11 -14.06 -6.99 5.95
CA GLY A 11 -14.45 -7.94 6.99
C GLY A 11 -13.27 -8.50 7.74
N TYR A 12 -13.51 -8.90 8.98
CA TYR A 12 -12.44 -9.27 9.94
C TYR A 12 -12.36 -10.78 10.19
N LYS A 13 -13.37 -11.55 9.80
CA LYS A 13 -13.48 -12.99 10.03
C LYS A 13 -14.33 -13.68 8.96
N ASN A 14 -14.33 -15.00 8.96
CA ASN A 14 -15.15 -15.77 8.03
C ASN A 14 -16.65 -15.41 8.16
N PRO A 15 -17.37 -15.36 7.01
CA PRO A 15 -16.94 -15.67 5.64
C PRO A 15 -16.35 -14.48 4.86
N ASP A 16 -15.97 -13.36 5.50
CA ASP A 16 -15.63 -12.12 4.83
C ASP A 16 -14.12 -11.93 4.57
N LEU A 17 -13.32 -12.94 4.86
CA LEU A 17 -11.88 -12.91 4.57
C LEU A 17 -11.60 -13.06 3.05
N PRO A 18 -10.48 -12.52 2.55
CA PRO A 18 -10.12 -12.55 1.13
C PRO A 18 -10.19 -13.93 0.49
N ASN A 19 -9.80 -14.98 1.21
CA ASN A 19 -9.83 -16.35 0.70
C ASN A 19 -11.24 -16.87 0.41
N ASN A 20 -12.27 -16.31 1.02
CA ASN A 20 -13.68 -16.62 0.74
C ASN A 20 -14.30 -15.66 -0.29
N ARG A 21 -13.52 -14.71 -0.81
CA ARG A 21 -13.93 -13.67 -1.75
C ARG A 21 -13.16 -13.71 -3.06
N GLY A 22 -12.63 -14.90 -3.44
CA GLY A 22 -12.04 -15.15 -4.76
C GLY A 22 -10.50 -15.08 -4.81
N PHE A 23 -9.82 -14.86 -3.69
CA PHE A 23 -8.37 -14.88 -3.65
C PHE A 23 -7.84 -16.22 -3.16
N ASN A 24 -7.03 -16.89 -3.97
CA ASN A 24 -6.35 -18.13 -3.59
C ASN A 24 -5.31 -17.89 -2.48
N TYR A 25 -4.70 -16.71 -2.48
CA TYR A 25 -3.68 -16.30 -1.53
C TYR A 25 -3.96 -14.91 -0.98
N PHE A 26 -3.80 -14.76 0.32
CA PHE A 26 -3.86 -13.48 1.01
C PHE A 26 -2.67 -13.34 1.95
N LYS A 27 -2.00 -12.18 1.93
CA LYS A 27 -1.04 -11.81 2.96
C LYS A 27 -1.09 -10.32 3.20
N GLY A 28 -1.52 -9.93 4.41
CA GLY A 28 -1.73 -8.52 4.66
C GLY A 28 -2.51 -8.21 5.93
N PHE A 29 -3.12 -7.06 5.93
CA PHE A 29 -3.82 -6.45 7.05
C PHE A 29 -5.33 -6.45 6.80
N VAL A 30 -6.10 -7.16 7.62
CA VAL A 30 -7.57 -7.30 7.42
C VAL A 30 -8.34 -6.05 7.84
N GLY A 31 -7.75 -5.22 8.71
CA GLY A 31 -8.40 -4.05 9.28
C GLY A 31 -8.52 -2.84 8.33
N ASP A 32 -9.11 -1.77 8.87
CA ASP A 32 -9.35 -0.51 8.17
C ASP A 32 -8.08 0.35 8.04
N MET A 33 -7.35 0.50 9.13
CA MET A 33 -6.10 1.25 9.22
C MET A 33 -5.20 0.66 10.30
N MET A 34 -3.91 0.98 10.24
CA MET A 34 -2.96 0.66 11.29
C MET A 34 -2.79 1.87 12.20
N ASP A 35 -2.69 1.66 13.50
CA ASP A 35 -2.31 2.71 14.45
C ASP A 35 -0.80 3.00 14.39
N ASP A 36 -0.03 2.02 13.87
CA ASP A 36 1.42 2.11 13.71
C ASP A 36 1.92 1.15 12.61
N TYR A 37 2.73 1.66 11.68
CA TYR A 37 3.21 0.92 10.50
C TYR A 37 4.31 -0.11 10.81
N TYR A 38 4.80 -0.19 12.05
CA TYR A 38 5.80 -1.17 12.48
C TYR A 38 5.24 -2.24 13.40
N THR A 39 4.23 -1.89 14.20
CA THR A 39 3.57 -2.86 15.09
C THR A 39 2.35 -3.53 14.44
N HIS A 40 1.81 -2.91 13.38
CA HIS A 40 0.70 -3.41 12.56
C HIS A 40 -0.57 -3.70 13.37
N ARG A 41 -0.83 -2.88 14.41
CA ARG A 41 -2.00 -3.05 15.27
C ARG A 41 -3.06 -2.01 14.97
N ARG A 42 -4.29 -2.37 15.27
CA ARG A 42 -5.44 -1.46 15.31
C ARG A 42 -6.16 -1.64 16.64
N ALA A 43 -6.24 -0.56 17.44
CA ALA A 43 -6.79 -0.61 18.80
C ALA A 43 -6.20 -1.77 19.66
N GLY A 44 -4.89 -1.98 19.56
CA GLY A 44 -4.16 -3.04 20.26
C GLY A 44 -4.27 -4.44 19.62
N VAL A 45 -5.18 -4.65 18.67
CA VAL A 45 -5.41 -5.96 18.04
C VAL A 45 -4.49 -6.14 16.82
N ASN A 46 -3.92 -7.35 16.70
CA ASN A 46 -3.16 -7.75 15.52
C ASN A 46 -4.10 -8.26 14.42
N TRP A 47 -4.15 -7.53 13.31
CA TRP A 47 -4.95 -7.90 12.13
C TRP A 47 -4.10 -8.40 10.96
N MET A 48 -2.79 -8.65 11.15
CA MET A 48 -1.94 -9.22 10.11
C MET A 48 -2.21 -10.71 9.94
N ARG A 49 -2.42 -11.13 8.69
CA ARG A 49 -2.74 -12.52 8.34
C ARG A 49 -1.93 -13.00 7.15
N GLU A 50 -1.66 -14.29 7.13
CA GLU A 50 -1.34 -15.04 5.91
C GLU A 50 -2.45 -16.07 5.72
N ASN A 51 -3.26 -15.88 4.70
CA ASN A 51 -4.57 -16.51 4.55
C ASN A 51 -5.43 -16.28 5.81
N THR A 52 -5.80 -17.34 6.53
CA THR A 52 -6.58 -17.25 7.77
C THR A 52 -5.72 -17.21 9.04
N LYS A 53 -4.39 -17.44 8.91
CA LYS A 53 -3.48 -17.55 10.05
C LYS A 53 -2.95 -16.16 10.46
N GLU A 54 -2.97 -15.89 11.75
CA GLU A 54 -2.34 -14.69 12.32
C GLU A 54 -0.82 -14.76 12.17
N ILE A 55 -0.22 -13.62 11.79
CA ILE A 55 1.23 -13.45 11.68
C ILE A 55 1.67 -12.17 12.41
N SER A 56 2.92 -12.12 12.84
CA SER A 56 3.52 -10.96 13.51
C SER A 56 4.85 -10.60 12.85
N PRO A 57 4.83 -10.04 11.63
CA PRO A 57 6.03 -9.67 10.91
C PRO A 57 6.72 -8.47 11.57
N LYS A 58 8.02 -8.30 11.31
CA LYS A 58 8.80 -7.14 11.74
C LYS A 58 9.15 -6.26 10.53
N GLY A 59 9.05 -4.95 10.68
CA GLY A 59 9.38 -3.99 9.64
C GLY A 59 8.23 -3.05 9.29
N HIS A 60 8.48 -2.10 8.42
CA HIS A 60 7.47 -1.15 7.96
C HIS A 60 6.49 -1.83 7.00
N ALA A 61 5.17 -1.66 7.19
CA ALA A 61 4.13 -2.34 6.42
C ALA A 61 4.29 -2.20 4.89
N THR A 62 4.66 -1.01 4.40
CA THR A 62 4.89 -0.78 2.97
C THR A 62 6.01 -1.67 2.42
N ASP A 63 7.12 -1.80 3.16
CA ASP A 63 8.24 -2.66 2.75
C ASP A 63 7.85 -4.15 2.81
N LEU A 64 7.08 -4.54 3.84
CA LEU A 64 6.57 -5.91 3.98
C LEU A 64 5.67 -6.30 2.80
N PHE A 65 4.69 -5.46 2.46
CA PHE A 65 3.79 -5.74 1.34
C PHE A 65 4.54 -5.81 0.01
N THR A 66 5.54 -4.95 -0.17
CA THR A 66 6.43 -5.01 -1.33
C THR A 66 7.20 -6.33 -1.37
N ASN A 67 7.86 -6.71 -0.28
CA ASN A 67 8.65 -7.94 -0.22
C ASN A 67 7.78 -9.17 -0.51
N TRP A 68 6.58 -9.26 0.10
CA TRP A 68 5.65 -10.36 -0.16
C TRP A 68 5.13 -10.36 -1.61
N THR A 69 5.02 -9.19 -2.23
CA THR A 69 4.71 -9.08 -3.66
C THR A 69 5.85 -9.64 -4.52
N LEU A 70 7.10 -9.31 -4.19
CA LEU A 70 8.27 -9.87 -4.89
C LEU A 70 8.30 -11.40 -4.76
N ASP A 71 8.11 -11.93 -3.54
CA ASP A 71 8.05 -13.37 -3.27
C ASP A 71 6.91 -14.07 -4.05
N PHE A 72 5.76 -13.40 -4.18
CA PHE A 72 4.64 -13.91 -5.00
C PHE A 72 5.01 -13.94 -6.48
N LEU A 73 5.60 -12.87 -7.00
CA LEU A 73 5.99 -12.77 -8.41
C LEU A 73 7.08 -13.79 -8.78
N ASP A 74 8.03 -14.07 -7.88
CA ASP A 74 9.03 -15.12 -8.10
C ASP A 74 8.39 -16.49 -8.34
N LYS A 75 7.27 -16.78 -7.67
CA LYS A 75 6.52 -18.03 -7.85
C LYS A 75 5.71 -18.07 -9.15
N GLN A 76 5.49 -16.92 -9.80
CA GLN A 76 4.76 -16.88 -11.09
C GLN A 76 5.68 -17.09 -12.29
N LYS A 77 6.99 -16.98 -12.13
CA LYS A 77 7.93 -17.20 -13.22
C LYS A 77 7.84 -18.66 -13.72
N GLY A 78 7.64 -18.82 -15.01
CA GLY A 78 7.53 -20.14 -15.65
C GLY A 78 6.19 -20.85 -15.45
N GLN A 79 5.20 -20.18 -14.80
CA GLN A 79 3.85 -20.73 -14.70
C GLN A 79 3.10 -20.52 -16.02
N GLU A 80 2.38 -21.55 -16.48
CA GLU A 80 1.55 -21.50 -17.70
C GLU A 80 0.27 -20.67 -17.49
N ASN A 81 -0.31 -20.74 -16.28
CA ASN A 81 -1.53 -20.03 -15.96
C ASN A 81 -1.27 -18.58 -15.58
N PRO A 82 -2.12 -17.64 -16.03
CA PRO A 82 -2.00 -16.23 -15.64
C PRO A 82 -2.23 -16.03 -14.14
N PHE A 83 -1.76 -14.90 -13.64
CA PHE A 83 -2.03 -14.46 -12.28
C PHE A 83 -2.81 -13.13 -12.26
N PHE A 84 -3.58 -12.94 -11.19
CA PHE A 84 -4.15 -11.67 -10.81
C PHE A 84 -3.60 -11.30 -9.42
N LEU A 85 -2.91 -10.17 -9.31
CA LEU A 85 -2.41 -9.66 -8.05
C LEU A 85 -3.08 -8.32 -7.75
N PHE A 86 -3.80 -8.25 -6.63
CA PHE A 86 -4.34 -7.02 -6.09
C PHE A 86 -3.47 -6.57 -4.91
N LEU A 87 -2.61 -5.58 -5.15
CA LEU A 87 -1.72 -5.03 -4.15
C LEU A 87 -2.30 -3.74 -3.58
N THR A 88 -2.73 -3.79 -2.35
CA THR A 88 -3.43 -2.70 -1.64
C THR A 88 -2.58 -2.15 -0.50
N TYR A 89 -1.77 -1.13 -0.79
CA TYR A 89 -0.98 -0.48 0.25
C TYR A 89 -1.85 0.30 1.24
N ASN A 90 -1.49 0.28 2.53
CA ASN A 90 -2.04 1.21 3.51
C ASN A 90 -1.50 2.63 3.29
N ALA A 91 -0.23 2.77 2.93
CA ALA A 91 0.40 4.06 2.65
C ALA A 91 -0.28 4.77 1.46
N PRO A 92 -0.47 6.09 1.52
CA PRO A 92 -0.04 7.01 2.56
C PRO A 92 -1.11 7.36 3.62
N HIS A 93 -2.03 6.42 3.97
CA HIS A 93 -3.05 6.63 5.01
C HIS A 93 -2.41 6.99 6.36
N ASP A 94 -3.12 7.76 7.20
CA ASP A 94 -2.65 8.03 8.56
C ASP A 94 -2.56 6.74 9.43
N PRO A 95 -1.67 6.74 10.43
CA PRO A 95 -0.71 7.78 10.80
C PRO A 95 0.36 7.99 9.72
N VAL A 96 0.65 9.26 9.41
CA VAL A 96 1.68 9.60 8.42
C VAL A 96 3.06 9.33 9.02
N GLN A 97 3.53 8.11 8.83
CA GLN A 97 4.71 7.53 9.50
C GLN A 97 5.75 7.04 8.47
N PRO A 98 6.39 7.94 7.72
CA PRO A 98 7.45 7.54 6.80
C PRO A 98 8.65 6.98 7.56
N PRO A 99 9.40 6.02 7.00
CA PRO A 99 10.67 5.59 7.59
C PRO A 99 11.63 6.78 7.75
N LYS A 100 12.37 6.82 8.87
CA LYS A 100 13.23 7.94 9.27
C LYS A 100 14.19 8.40 8.16
N GLN A 101 14.77 7.45 7.43
CA GLN A 101 15.69 7.76 6.32
C GLN A 101 15.02 8.59 5.20
N TRP A 102 13.75 8.34 4.91
CA TRP A 102 12.98 9.10 3.92
C TRP A 102 12.65 10.50 4.44
N LEU A 103 12.21 10.59 5.69
CA LEU A 103 11.94 11.89 6.31
C LEU A 103 13.19 12.76 6.34
N ASN A 104 14.35 12.22 6.71
CA ASN A 104 15.61 12.98 6.73
C ASN A 104 15.98 13.55 5.35
N LYS A 105 15.81 12.77 4.27
CA LYS A 105 16.04 13.25 2.89
C LYS A 105 15.15 14.44 2.56
N ILE A 106 13.86 14.36 2.91
CA ILE A 106 12.92 15.45 2.63
C ILE A 106 13.22 16.68 3.47
N GLN A 107 13.56 16.51 4.74
CA GLN A 107 13.93 17.64 5.61
C GLN A 107 15.15 18.41 5.10
N GLN A 108 16.11 17.72 4.49
CA GLN A 108 17.28 18.37 3.87
C GLN A 108 16.91 19.15 2.60
N ARG A 109 15.98 18.61 1.78
CA ARG A 109 15.55 19.20 0.50
C ARG A 109 14.49 20.29 0.67
N GLU A 110 13.54 20.07 1.55
CA GLU A 110 12.32 20.87 1.70
C GLU A 110 12.35 21.72 3.00
N LYS A 111 13.45 22.43 3.25
CA LYS A 111 13.72 23.14 4.52
C LYS A 111 12.62 24.11 4.95
N ASN A 112 11.95 24.77 3.98
CA ASN A 112 10.90 25.75 4.23
C ASN A 112 9.49 25.17 4.20
N THR A 113 9.35 23.86 4.02
CA THR A 113 8.06 23.17 3.97
C THR A 113 7.65 22.76 5.40
N PRO A 114 6.38 22.93 5.83
CA PRO A 114 5.93 22.51 7.14
C PRO A 114 6.16 21.01 7.38
N LEU A 115 6.56 20.61 8.59
CA LEU A 115 6.90 19.24 8.95
C LEU A 115 5.81 18.22 8.56
N LYS A 116 4.54 18.60 8.72
CA LYS A 116 3.39 17.78 8.34
C LYS A 116 3.41 17.42 6.83
N ARG A 117 3.73 18.40 5.98
CA ARG A 117 3.86 18.19 4.52
C ARG A 117 5.12 17.41 4.20
N GLN A 118 6.25 17.69 4.87
CA GLN A 118 7.48 16.92 4.71
C GLN A 118 7.27 15.44 4.99
N LYS A 119 6.54 15.09 6.08
CA LYS A 119 6.18 13.70 6.39
C LYS A 119 5.36 13.05 5.26
N MET A 120 4.36 13.75 4.74
CA MET A 120 3.54 13.24 3.64
C MET A 120 4.37 13.01 2.38
N ILE A 121 5.22 13.97 1.99
CA ILE A 121 6.13 13.82 0.84
C ILE A 121 7.04 12.60 1.03
N ALA A 122 7.68 12.49 2.20
CA ALA A 122 8.55 11.36 2.52
C ALA A 122 7.83 10.01 2.43
N PHE A 123 6.57 9.97 2.84
CA PHE A 123 5.77 8.76 2.83
C PHE A 123 5.36 8.34 1.40
N VAL A 124 5.00 9.31 0.57
CA VAL A 124 4.68 9.07 -0.85
C VAL A 124 5.93 8.65 -1.62
N GLU A 125 7.09 9.29 -1.39
CA GLU A 125 8.34 8.89 -2.04
C GLU A 125 8.82 7.50 -1.60
N HIS A 126 8.59 7.12 -0.34
CA HIS A 126 8.85 5.75 0.11
C HIS A 126 7.94 4.74 -0.61
N LEU A 127 6.66 5.07 -0.78
CA LEU A 127 5.72 4.23 -1.55
C LEU A 127 6.16 4.11 -3.01
N ASP A 128 6.47 5.23 -3.67
CA ASP A 128 6.93 5.28 -5.07
C ASP A 128 8.19 4.41 -5.25
N HIS A 129 9.17 4.53 -4.35
CA HIS A 129 10.34 3.66 -4.35
C HIS A 129 9.96 2.18 -4.33
N ASN A 130 9.01 1.80 -3.49
CA ASN A 130 8.55 0.41 -3.36
C ASN A 130 7.82 -0.08 -4.62
N VAL A 131 6.99 0.76 -5.23
CA VAL A 131 6.39 0.48 -6.55
C VAL A 131 7.49 0.27 -7.61
N GLY A 132 8.49 1.15 -7.61
CA GLY A 132 9.65 1.02 -8.50
C GLY A 132 10.42 -0.31 -8.33
N ARG A 133 10.53 -0.84 -7.10
CA ARG A 133 11.10 -2.17 -6.83
C ARG A 133 10.31 -3.28 -7.52
N ILE A 134 8.98 -3.22 -7.44
CA ILE A 134 8.10 -4.22 -8.08
C ILE A 134 8.23 -4.17 -9.60
N LEU A 135 8.19 -2.98 -10.20
CA LEU A 135 8.32 -2.81 -11.65
C LEU A 135 9.67 -3.34 -12.16
N LYS A 136 10.76 -3.05 -11.44
CA LYS A 136 12.09 -3.61 -11.76
C LYS A 136 12.12 -5.13 -11.66
N HIS A 137 11.44 -5.69 -10.64
CA HIS A 137 11.38 -7.13 -10.44
C HIS A 137 10.58 -7.84 -11.54
N LEU A 138 9.41 -7.30 -11.91
CA LEU A 138 8.63 -7.79 -13.06
C LEU A 138 9.48 -7.84 -14.34
N LYS A 139 10.27 -6.78 -14.59
CA LYS A 139 11.20 -6.74 -15.73
C LYS A 139 12.29 -7.81 -15.62
N LYS A 140 12.88 -7.99 -14.44
CA LYS A 140 13.90 -9.03 -14.19
C LYS A 140 13.37 -10.44 -14.43
N LEU A 141 12.10 -10.68 -14.10
CA LEU A 141 11.43 -11.97 -14.31
C LEU A 141 10.91 -12.15 -15.75
N GLU A 142 10.99 -11.11 -16.59
CA GLU A 142 10.42 -11.03 -17.94
C GLU A 142 8.88 -11.11 -17.98
N LEU A 143 8.21 -10.95 -16.83
CA LEU A 143 6.76 -10.96 -16.71
C LEU A 143 6.11 -9.68 -17.26
N ASN A 144 6.83 -8.57 -17.29
CA ASN A 144 6.32 -7.26 -17.74
C ASN A 144 5.85 -7.23 -19.19
N LYS A 145 6.29 -8.15 -20.04
CA LYS A 145 5.92 -8.20 -21.46
C LYS A 145 4.46 -8.67 -21.68
N ASN A 146 3.91 -9.40 -20.70
CA ASN A 146 2.56 -9.98 -20.75
C ASN A 146 1.80 -9.71 -19.44
N THR A 147 1.99 -8.56 -18.83
CA THR A 147 1.29 -8.14 -17.61
C THR A 147 0.75 -6.73 -17.79
N ILE A 148 -0.56 -6.58 -17.61
CA ILE A 148 -1.20 -5.27 -17.50
C ILE A 148 -1.00 -4.78 -16.07
N ILE A 149 -0.48 -3.56 -15.92
CA ILE A 149 -0.24 -2.93 -14.63
C ILE A 149 -1.16 -1.72 -14.53
N VAL A 150 -2.02 -1.71 -13.51
CA VAL A 150 -2.89 -0.59 -13.17
C VAL A 150 -2.44 -0.01 -11.85
N PHE A 151 -2.16 1.28 -11.80
CA PHE A 151 -1.86 2.00 -10.58
C PHE A 151 -2.93 3.07 -10.35
N THR A 152 -3.55 3.08 -9.19
CA THR A 152 -4.60 4.04 -8.85
C THR A 152 -4.65 4.30 -7.35
N SER A 153 -5.31 5.40 -6.95
CA SER A 153 -5.68 5.68 -5.57
C SER A 153 -7.16 5.37 -5.34
N ASP A 154 -7.56 5.16 -4.10
CA ASP A 154 -8.96 4.93 -3.70
C ASP A 154 -9.75 6.25 -3.57
N ASN A 155 -9.07 7.36 -3.25
CA ASN A 155 -9.63 8.70 -3.10
C ASN A 155 -8.54 9.77 -3.22
N GLY A 156 -8.95 11.01 -3.29
CA GLY A 156 -8.05 12.15 -3.22
C GLY A 156 -7.33 12.28 -1.87
N GLY A 157 -6.26 13.03 -1.86
CA GLY A 157 -5.42 13.20 -0.68
C GLY A 157 -6.14 13.90 0.48
N ALA A 158 -5.89 13.44 1.70
CA ALA A 158 -6.43 14.01 2.93
C ALA A 158 -5.64 15.27 3.35
N LEU A 159 -6.21 16.45 3.13
CA LEU A 159 -5.56 17.75 3.34
C LEU A 159 -5.12 17.95 4.78
N GLN A 160 -5.92 17.45 5.75
CA GLN A 160 -5.61 17.53 7.18
C GLN A 160 -4.31 16.80 7.56
N TYR A 161 -3.84 15.86 6.74
CA TYR A 161 -2.59 15.12 6.94
C TYR A 161 -1.42 15.61 6.08
N GLY A 162 -1.59 16.77 5.42
CA GLY A 162 -0.53 17.39 4.62
C GLY A 162 -0.49 16.96 3.17
N ALA A 163 -1.54 16.28 2.65
CA ALA A 163 -1.69 16.04 1.23
C ALA A 163 -1.95 17.34 0.43
N SER A 164 -1.85 17.27 -0.88
CA SER A 164 -2.23 18.36 -1.80
C SER A 164 -2.86 17.76 -3.04
N ASN A 165 -4.02 18.25 -3.40
CA ASN A 165 -4.75 17.82 -4.60
C ASN A 165 -4.72 18.88 -5.70
N LYS A 166 -3.88 19.93 -5.54
CA LYS A 166 -3.77 21.01 -6.51
C LYS A 166 -3.50 20.48 -7.93
N PRO A 167 -4.11 21.08 -8.96
CA PRO A 167 -4.91 22.32 -8.93
C PRO A 167 -6.38 22.14 -8.52
N PHE A 168 -6.82 20.92 -8.17
CA PHE A 168 -8.21 20.62 -7.84
C PHE A 168 -8.57 21.06 -6.42
N SER A 169 -9.81 21.51 -6.26
CA SER A 169 -10.41 21.88 -4.97
C SER A 169 -10.87 20.65 -4.19
N GLY A 170 -10.80 20.73 -2.86
CA GLY A 170 -11.23 19.67 -1.96
C GLY A 170 -10.20 18.56 -1.76
N GLY A 171 -10.60 17.53 -1.02
CA GLY A 171 -9.77 16.38 -0.68
C GLY A 171 -10.62 15.20 -0.24
N LYS A 172 -9.98 14.21 0.37
CA LYS A 172 -10.67 13.01 0.87
C LYS A 172 -11.92 13.35 1.67
N GLY A 173 -13.06 12.79 1.25
CA GLY A 173 -14.37 13.03 1.85
C GLY A 173 -15.21 14.12 1.17
N ASP A 174 -14.60 14.94 0.30
CA ASP A 174 -15.32 15.95 -0.47
C ASP A 174 -15.78 15.39 -1.82
N MET A 175 -16.97 15.82 -2.26
CA MET A 175 -17.52 15.51 -3.58
C MET A 175 -17.00 16.47 -4.68
N LEU A 176 -15.81 17.03 -4.47
CA LEU A 176 -15.11 17.91 -5.37
C LEU A 176 -14.00 17.15 -6.12
N GLU A 177 -13.51 17.72 -7.21
CA GLU A 177 -12.46 17.10 -8.06
C GLU A 177 -11.25 16.62 -7.25
N GLY A 178 -10.80 17.38 -6.24
CA GLY A 178 -9.69 16.98 -5.37
C GLY A 178 -9.99 15.79 -4.46
N GLY A 179 -11.26 15.42 -4.29
CA GLY A 179 -11.69 14.25 -3.51
C GLY A 179 -11.91 13.01 -4.35
N ILE A 180 -12.42 13.16 -5.58
CA ILE A 180 -12.90 12.05 -6.42
C ILE A 180 -12.09 11.82 -7.71
N ARG A 181 -11.39 12.82 -8.23
CA ARG A 181 -10.54 12.69 -9.41
C ARG A 181 -9.18 12.14 -9.02
N ILE A 182 -9.08 10.83 -9.02
CA ILE A 182 -7.86 10.09 -8.68
C ILE A 182 -6.97 9.87 -9.92
N PRO A 183 -5.64 9.79 -9.75
CA PRO A 183 -4.75 9.33 -10.81
C PRO A 183 -5.00 7.85 -11.11
N CYS A 184 -4.90 7.49 -12.40
CA CYS A 184 -4.92 6.11 -12.89
C CYS A 184 -4.05 5.99 -14.14
#